data_4cfac67e0df3200f2698b9aa5aece8dc
#
_entry.id   4cfac67e0df3200f2698b9aa5aece8dc
#
_cell.length_a   1.000
_cell.length_b   1.000
_cell.length_c   1.000
_cell.angle_alpha   90.00
_cell.angle_beta   90.00
_cell.angle_gamma   90.00
#
_symmetry.space_group_name_H-M   'P 1'
#
loop_
_entity.id
_entity.type
_entity.pdbx_description
1 polymer ?
#
loop_
_entity_poly.entity_id
_entity_poly.type
_entity_poly.pdbx_seq_one_letter_code
_entity_poly.pdbx_strand_id
1 'polypeptide(L)' 'MSNILTLESPQELLRIKREYILREIAVYGDRERENLQQAMQARKARQELEKLLFEYDNTIDTLEELA' A
#
# COMPACT_ATOMS: atom_id res chain seq x y z
N MET A 1 -2.20 20.33 18.82
CA MET A 1 -2.52 19.78 18.55
C MET A 1 -3.32 19.28 17.54
N SER A 2 -4.44 19.43 17.37
CA SER A 2 -5.30 18.98 16.36
C SER A 2 -4.89 19.45 15.01
N ASN A 3 -3.91 20.25 14.95
CA ASN A 3 -3.48 20.75 13.67
C ASN A 3 -2.92 19.71 12.74
N ILE A 4 -2.60 18.58 13.29
CA ILE A 4 -2.05 17.51 12.47
C ILE A 4 -2.99 17.16 11.34
N LEU A 5 -4.29 17.14 11.62
CA LEU A 5 -5.25 16.77 10.59
C LEU A 5 -5.36 17.78 9.47
N THR A 6 -5.13 19.04 9.81
CA THR A 6 -5.25 20.07 8.79
C THR A 6 -3.99 20.22 7.98
N LEU A 7 -2.88 19.67 8.46
CA LEU A 7 -1.63 19.77 7.75
C LEU A 7 -1.40 18.68 6.75
N GLU A 8 -2.13 17.58 6.88
CA GLU A 8 -1.93 16.48 5.97
C GLU A 8 -2.67 16.68 4.67
N SER A 9 -1.93 16.68 3.59
CA SER A 9 -2.53 16.78 2.27
C SER A 9 -3.02 15.40 1.82
N PRO A 10 -3.89 15.35 0.81
CA PRO A 10 -4.30 14.06 0.25
C PRO A 10 -3.13 13.22 -0.23
N GLN A 11 -2.11 13.86 -0.80
CA GLN A 11 -0.93 13.12 -1.25
C GLN A 11 -0.21 12.47 -0.08
N GLU A 12 -0.09 13.17 1.04
CA GLU A 12 0.59 12.61 2.21
C GLU A 12 -0.18 11.44 2.80
N LEU A 13 -1.49 11.55 2.87
CA LEU A 13 -2.31 10.46 3.36
C LEU A 13 -2.18 9.23 2.48
N LEU A 14 -2.14 9.43 1.17
CA LEU A 14 -1.96 8.33 0.23
C LEU A 14 -0.59 7.69 0.38
N ARG A 15 0.44 8.48 0.62
CA ARG A 15 1.78 7.95 0.83
C ARG A 15 1.88 7.13 2.10
N ILE A 16 1.22 7.58 3.16
CA ILE A 16 1.19 6.84 4.41
C ILE A 16 0.51 5.49 4.21
N LYS A 17 -0.61 5.48 3.50
CA LYS A 17 -1.32 4.23 3.21
C LYS A 17 -0.50 3.33 2.30
N ARG A 18 0.22 3.93 1.36
CA ARG A 18 1.11 3.19 0.48
C ARG A 18 2.19 2.46 1.27
N GLU A 19 2.79 3.12 2.25
CA GLU A 19 3.78 2.50 3.13
C GLU A 19 3.19 1.31 3.87
N TYR A 20 1.97 1.46 4.35
CA TYR A 20 1.29 0.37 5.04
C TYR A 20 1.11 -0.83 4.10
N ILE A 21 0.70 -0.57 2.88
CA ILE A 21 0.50 -1.63 1.88
C ILE A 21 1.83 -2.34 1.59
N LEU A 22 2.92 -1.60 1.49
CA LEU A 22 4.23 -2.19 1.26
C LEU A 22 4.63 -3.13 2.39
N ARG A 23 4.33 -2.77 3.63
CA ARG A 23 4.61 -3.64 4.77
C ARG A 23 3.78 -4.92 4.71
N GLU A 24 2.52 -4.79 4.31
CA GLU A 24 1.65 -5.95 4.17
C GLU A 24 2.14 -6.88 3.08
N ILE A 25 2.60 -6.32 1.98
CA ILE A 25 3.16 -7.12 0.88
C ILE A 25 4.37 -7.92 1.38
N ALA A 26 5.23 -7.30 2.18
CA ALA A 26 6.40 -7.98 2.72
C ALA A 26 6.02 -9.14 3.63
N VAL A 27 4.99 -8.93 4.46
CA VAL A 27 4.52 -9.98 5.35
C VAL A 27 4.00 -11.19 4.56
N TYR A 28 3.19 -10.93 3.52
CA TYR A 28 2.66 -12.02 2.71
C TYR A 28 3.76 -12.69 1.91
N GLY A 29 4.76 -11.94 1.47
CA GLY A 29 5.90 -12.52 0.79
C GLY A 29 6.65 -13.50 1.67
N ASP A 30 6.79 -13.20 2.96
CA ASP A 30 7.43 -14.10 3.90
C ASP A 30 6.58 -15.37 4.10
N ARG A 31 5.27 -15.22 4.18
CA ARG A 31 4.38 -16.36 4.36
C ARG A 31 4.40 -17.30 3.15
N GLU A 32 4.59 -16.77 1.96
CA GLU A 32 4.71 -17.61 0.78
C GLU A 32 5.88 -18.58 0.87
N ARG A 33 6.90 -18.25 1.65
CA ARG A 33 8.07 -19.11 1.79
C ARG A 33 7.94 -20.16 2.88
N GLU A 34 6.95 -19.99 3.77
CA GLU A 34 6.87 -20.85 4.95
C GLU A 34 6.04 -22.09 4.75
N ASN A 35 4.94 -22.02 4.02
CA ASN A 35 4.01 -23.13 3.95
C ASN A 35 3.28 -23.12 2.61
N LEU A 36 3.25 -24.28 1.94
CA LEU A 36 2.64 -24.38 0.63
C LEU A 36 1.15 -24.02 0.58
N GLN A 37 0.39 -24.47 1.57
CA GLN A 37 -1.03 -24.15 1.58
C GLN A 37 -1.29 -22.68 1.83
N GLN A 38 -0.56 -22.12 2.77
CA GLN A 38 -0.67 -20.69 3.05
C GLN A 38 -0.04 -19.86 1.94
N ALA A 39 0.92 -20.43 1.22
CA ALA A 39 1.60 -19.74 0.16
C ALA A 39 0.63 -19.30 -0.95
N MET A 40 -0.31 -20.15 -1.32
CA MET A 40 -1.26 -19.79 -2.38
C MET A 40 -2.15 -18.64 -1.96
N GLN A 41 -2.64 -18.67 -0.72
CA GLN A 41 -3.48 -17.60 -0.22
C GLN A 41 -2.68 -16.31 -0.04
N ALA A 42 -1.46 -16.43 0.47
CA ALA A 42 -0.60 -15.28 0.67
C ALA A 42 -0.24 -14.63 -0.68
N ARG A 43 0.01 -15.46 -1.69
CA ARG A 43 0.33 -14.97 -3.03
C ARG A 43 -0.83 -14.15 -3.60
N LYS A 44 -2.04 -14.68 -3.45
CA LYS A 44 -3.22 -13.99 -3.96
C LYS A 44 -3.41 -12.66 -3.25
N ALA A 45 -3.27 -12.65 -1.92
CA ALA A 45 -3.39 -11.43 -1.15
C ALA A 45 -2.30 -10.42 -1.54
N ARG A 46 -1.08 -10.89 -1.75
CA ARG A 46 0.02 -10.03 -2.16
C ARG A 46 -0.25 -9.41 -3.53
N GLN A 47 -0.77 -10.20 -4.46
CA GLN A 47 -1.06 -9.71 -5.80
C GLN A 47 -2.15 -8.64 -5.78
N GLU A 48 -3.15 -8.82 -4.94
CA GLU A 48 -4.20 -7.81 -4.80
C GLU A 48 -3.66 -6.52 -4.18
N LEU A 49 -2.76 -6.65 -3.21
CA LEU A 49 -2.14 -5.48 -2.60
C LEU A 49 -1.23 -4.76 -3.58
N GLU A 50 -0.52 -5.49 -4.44
CA GLU A 50 0.30 -4.87 -5.46
C GLU A 50 -0.53 -4.11 -6.47
N LYS A 51 -1.70 -4.65 -6.80
CA LYS A 51 -2.62 -3.97 -7.68
C LYS A 51 -3.13 -2.67 -7.06
N LEU A 52 -3.46 -2.73 -5.78
CA LEU A 52 -3.90 -1.57 -5.04
C LEU A 52 -2.78 -0.53 -4.96
N LEU A 53 -1.55 -0.99 -4.75
CA LEU A 53 -0.40 -0.12 -4.70
C LEU A 53 -0.23 0.64 -6.02
N PHE A 54 -0.41 -0.05 -7.13
CA PHE A 54 -0.32 0.58 -8.44
C PHE A 54 -1.36 1.69 -8.59
N GLU A 55 -2.58 1.46 -8.10
CA GLU A 55 -3.62 2.47 -8.15
C GLU A 55 -3.30 3.67 -7.28
N TYR A 56 -2.72 3.43 -6.10
CA TYR A 56 -2.30 4.51 -5.23
C TYR A 56 -1.21 5.34 -5.87
N ASP A 57 -0.24 4.70 -6.50
CA ASP A 57 0.84 5.41 -7.16
C ASP A 57 0.32 6.28 -8.30
N ASN A 58 -0.62 5.77 -9.08
CA ASN A 58 -1.22 6.54 -10.16
C ASN A 58 -1.98 7.75 -9.62
N THR A 59 -2.69 7.57 -8.51
CA THR A 59 -3.44 8.66 -7.91
C THR A 59 -2.51 9.73 -7.38
N ILE A 60 -1.42 9.31 -6.73
CA ILE A 60 -0.43 10.25 -6.20
C ILE A 60 0.18 11.05 -7.35
N ASP A 61 0.56 10.37 -8.43
CA ASP A 61 1.14 11.04 -9.58
C ASP A 61 0.18 12.06 -10.18
N THR A 62 -1.08 11.69 -10.30
CA THR A 62 -2.09 12.59 -10.84
C THR A 62 -2.26 13.82 -9.97
N LEU A 63 -2.30 13.63 -8.66
CA LEU A 63 -2.43 14.74 -7.73
C LEU A 63 -1.22 15.66 -7.78
N GLU A 64 -0.05 15.10 -7.95
CA GLU A 64 1.16 15.89 -8.05
C GLU A 64 1.20 16.70 -9.34
N GLU A 65 0.69 16.15 -10.42
CA GLU A 65 0.61 16.88 -11.67
C GLU A 65 -0.37 18.04 -11.60
N LEU A 66 -1.41 17.89 -10.80
CA LEU A 66 -2.40 18.95 -10.67
C LEU A 66 -1.97 20.04 -9.69
N ALA A 67 -1.02 19.74 -8.86
CA ALA A 67 -0.52 20.72 -7.92
C ALA A 67 0.48 21.66 -8.60
#